data_c2d84ff39b8c59356739478b20cd1fcc
#
_entry.id   c2d84ff39b8c59356739478b20cd1fcc
#
_cell.length_a   1.000
_cell.length_b   1.000
_cell.length_c   1.000
_cell.angle_alpha   90.00
_cell.angle_beta   90.00
_cell.angle_gamma   90.00
#
_symmetry.space_group_name_H-M   'P 1'
#
loop_
_entity.id
_entity.type
_entity.pdbx_description
1 polymer ?
#
loop_
_entity_poly.entity_id
_entity_poly.type
_entity_poly.pdbx_seq_one_letter_code
_entity_poly.pdbx_strand_id
1 'polypeptide(L)'
;MVQPEFKPFTFNIDGTSRFCVDSGTRRYIDFSGSAMTVGYDFIRKEDIVSPVSSLVFKNRYTSRLVAALVRLSGFENAAFTTSGTEACDVALGRYGAPFIAFEGAYHGLSHLTDAVSNGTGIDRRGRISHLLFPAKRISDDDAIERNEDILKKASKAFSLDGGTIIMELIQSDGGVNVASGKFIRYVSEVRERYGMRLVIDEVYTGMGRSGELFLFKKYGLEPDMVCIGKGMAAGLPLGAVLYNGEWGLPHNNVVSMQSANMMSSKVALRVLDSLKGGRLAKVRRAGAKMIKKMKEIGNGKIYDVRGMGFMIGIDLAASDGTPATDYAYEIREGLARKGLICSLVGNGNNVVKVTPPVLVDGRTLEKATGILVDVLSRNGE
;
A
#
# COMPACT_ATOMS: atom_id res chain seq x y z
N MET A 1 15.65 -16.37 1.72
CA MET A 1 15.15 -16.68 0.36
C MET A 1 15.54 -15.51 -0.52
N VAL A 2 16.16 -15.77 -1.68
CA VAL A 2 16.39 -14.71 -2.67
C VAL A 2 15.02 -14.31 -3.21
N GLN A 3 14.65 -13.02 -3.15
CA GLN A 3 13.42 -12.55 -3.77
C GLN A 3 13.46 -12.92 -5.25
N PRO A 4 12.36 -13.45 -5.83
CA PRO A 4 12.32 -13.66 -7.26
C PRO A 4 12.55 -12.32 -7.98
N GLU A 5 13.45 -12.33 -8.97
CA GLU A 5 13.84 -11.15 -9.72
C GLU A 5 12.60 -10.47 -10.31
N PHE A 6 12.41 -9.19 -10.00
CA PHE A 6 11.35 -8.40 -10.63
C PHE A 6 11.65 -8.25 -12.11
N LYS A 7 10.78 -8.80 -12.96
CA LYS A 7 10.88 -8.65 -14.43
C LYS A 7 9.96 -7.53 -14.89
N PRO A 8 10.49 -6.33 -15.20
CA PRO A 8 9.68 -5.23 -15.72
C PRO A 8 9.11 -5.58 -17.11
N PHE A 9 8.14 -4.80 -17.55
CA PHE A 9 7.71 -4.86 -18.95
C PHE A 9 8.85 -4.39 -19.86
N THR A 10 8.97 -5.02 -21.04
CA THR A 10 10.07 -4.76 -21.98
C THR A 10 9.81 -3.60 -22.95
N PHE A 11 8.68 -2.93 -22.87
CA PHE A 11 8.33 -1.79 -23.71
C PHE A 11 8.51 -0.45 -22.99
N ASN A 12 8.90 0.57 -23.73
CA ASN A 12 9.03 1.93 -23.22
C ASN A 12 7.66 2.62 -23.21
N ILE A 13 7.47 3.53 -22.26
CA ILE A 13 6.30 4.39 -22.21
C ILE A 13 6.62 5.70 -22.94
N ASP A 14 5.87 5.99 -24.00
CA ASP A 14 6.02 7.21 -24.81
C ASP A 14 5.06 8.31 -24.38
N GLY A 15 3.97 7.95 -23.72
CA GLY A 15 2.97 8.90 -23.26
C GLY A 15 1.98 8.30 -22.26
N THR A 16 1.15 9.17 -21.72
CA THR A 16 0.07 8.79 -20.78
C THR A 16 -1.20 9.54 -21.09
N SER A 17 -2.34 8.91 -20.88
CA SER A 17 -3.65 9.55 -20.97
C SER A 17 -4.63 8.96 -19.97
N ARG A 18 -5.19 9.77 -19.13
CA ARG A 18 -6.18 9.45 -18.12
C ARG A 18 -5.85 8.17 -17.30
N PHE A 19 -6.22 6.99 -17.80
CA PHE A 19 -6.00 5.70 -17.12
C PHE A 19 -5.16 4.75 -17.98
N CYS A 20 -4.50 5.27 -19.01
CA CYS A 20 -3.76 4.49 -19.98
C CYS A 20 -2.31 4.98 -20.10
N VAL A 21 -1.46 4.07 -20.51
CA VAL A 21 -0.11 4.35 -20.99
C VAL A 21 0.00 3.99 -22.46
N ASP A 22 0.79 4.73 -23.22
CA ASP A 22 1.02 4.52 -24.63
C ASP A 22 2.47 4.05 -24.84
N SER A 23 2.67 3.06 -25.71
CA SER A 23 3.98 2.56 -26.13
C SER A 23 3.95 2.26 -27.62
N GLY A 24 4.67 3.03 -28.42
CA GLY A 24 4.57 3.01 -29.88
C GLY A 24 3.13 3.30 -30.32
N THR A 25 2.57 2.41 -31.13
CA THR A 25 1.17 2.52 -31.60
C THR A 25 0.14 1.89 -30.67
N ARG A 26 0.57 1.28 -29.58
CA ARG A 26 -0.31 0.55 -28.65
C ARG A 26 -0.68 1.38 -27.45
N ARG A 27 -1.93 1.24 -27.01
CA ARG A 27 -2.47 1.82 -25.79
C ARG A 27 -2.88 0.73 -24.80
N TYR A 28 -2.46 0.89 -23.54
CA TYR A 28 -2.71 -0.06 -22.46
C TYR A 28 -3.51 0.62 -21.35
N ILE A 29 -4.56 -0.02 -20.85
CA ILE A 29 -5.21 0.37 -19.60
C ILE A 29 -4.27 -0.01 -18.46
N ASP A 30 -3.95 0.93 -17.57
CA ASP A 30 -3.01 0.70 -16.47
C ASP A 30 -3.72 0.42 -15.14
N PHE A 31 -3.68 -0.83 -14.72
CA PHE A 31 -4.10 -1.30 -13.40
C PHE A 31 -2.92 -1.83 -12.58
N SER A 32 -1.68 -1.44 -12.90
CA SER A 32 -0.49 -1.76 -12.12
C SER A 32 -0.39 -0.98 -10.79
N GLY A 33 -1.10 0.15 -10.70
CA GLY A 33 -1.00 1.10 -9.59
C GLY A 33 -0.07 2.29 -9.87
N SER A 34 0.62 2.33 -11.02
CA SER A 34 1.51 3.44 -11.39
C SER A 34 0.74 4.74 -11.73
N ALA A 35 -0.55 4.65 -12.09
CA ALA A 35 -1.45 5.80 -12.21
C ALA A 35 -1.76 6.53 -10.87
N MET A 36 -0.99 6.25 -9.85
CA MET A 36 -0.95 6.94 -8.55
C MET A 36 -2.33 7.24 -7.97
N THR A 37 -3.19 6.24 -7.93
CA THR A 37 -4.51 6.25 -7.32
C THR A 37 -5.59 7.00 -8.12
N VAL A 38 -5.30 8.14 -8.76
CA VAL A 38 -6.34 9.01 -9.36
C VAL A 38 -6.33 9.04 -10.89
N GLY A 39 -5.23 8.70 -11.54
CA GLY A 39 -5.06 8.74 -13.00
C GLY A 39 -4.00 9.75 -13.43
N TYR A 40 -3.48 9.59 -14.65
CA TYR A 40 -2.34 10.35 -15.17
C TYR A 40 -2.67 11.81 -15.52
N ASP A 41 -3.89 12.11 -15.96
CA ASP A 41 -4.34 13.44 -16.34
C ASP A 41 -4.91 14.27 -15.16
N PHE A 42 -4.70 13.81 -13.94
CA PHE A 42 -5.24 14.47 -12.77
C PHE A 42 -4.61 15.84 -12.53
N ILE A 43 -3.31 15.98 -12.79
CA ILE A 43 -2.60 17.26 -12.65
C ILE A 43 -2.93 18.16 -13.84
N ARG A 44 -3.39 19.37 -13.57
CA ARG A 44 -3.80 20.38 -14.58
C ARG A 44 -2.80 21.52 -14.64
N LYS A 45 -2.87 22.32 -15.72
CA LYS A 45 -2.03 23.52 -15.88
C LYS A 45 -2.16 24.50 -14.70
N GLU A 46 -3.37 24.69 -14.17
CA GLU A 46 -3.60 25.54 -13.02
C GLU A 46 -3.03 25.03 -11.70
N ASP A 47 -2.65 23.76 -11.64
CA ASP A 47 -1.96 23.18 -10.47
C ASP A 47 -0.46 23.51 -10.47
N ILE A 48 0.08 23.81 -11.64
CA ILE A 48 1.50 24.14 -11.80
C ILE A 48 1.74 25.52 -11.17
N VAL A 49 2.40 25.50 -10.02
CA VAL A 49 2.83 26.69 -9.26
C VAL A 49 4.29 26.51 -8.89
N SER A 50 4.97 27.60 -8.57
CA SER A 50 6.38 27.51 -8.14
C SER A 50 6.52 26.53 -6.96
N PRO A 51 7.45 25.60 -7.00
CA PRO A 51 7.66 24.61 -5.94
C PRO A 51 8.42 25.25 -4.74
N VAL A 52 7.80 26.26 -4.14
CA VAL A 52 8.38 26.95 -2.99
C VAL A 52 8.45 26.02 -1.79
N SER A 53 9.59 25.98 -1.13
CA SER A 53 9.83 25.17 0.06
C SER A 53 8.94 25.59 1.23
N SER A 54 8.24 24.62 1.81
CA SER A 54 7.42 24.83 3.00
C SER A 54 8.27 24.90 4.29
N LEU A 55 9.52 24.46 4.24
CA LEU A 55 10.45 24.59 5.36
C LEU A 55 10.82 26.07 5.63
N VAL A 56 10.97 26.86 4.55
CA VAL A 56 11.40 28.27 4.64
C VAL A 56 10.20 29.20 4.70
N PHE A 57 9.16 28.91 3.92
CA PHE A 57 8.00 29.79 3.78
C PHE A 57 6.69 29.09 4.13
N LYS A 58 5.89 29.71 5.00
CA LYS A 58 4.49 29.30 5.17
C LYS A 58 3.72 29.56 3.88
N ASN A 59 2.95 28.58 3.42
CA ASN A 59 2.06 28.74 2.29
C ASN A 59 0.66 28.23 2.60
N ARG A 60 -0.34 28.84 1.97
CA ARG A 60 -1.75 28.53 2.23
C ARG A 60 -2.15 27.09 1.93
N TYR A 61 -1.50 26.43 0.96
CA TYR A 61 -1.87 25.07 0.56
C TYR A 61 -1.40 24.06 1.59
N THR A 62 -0.17 24.18 2.08
CA THR A 62 0.35 23.30 3.13
C THR A 62 -0.45 23.46 4.43
N SER A 63 -0.73 24.70 4.85
CA SER A 63 -1.55 24.95 6.05
C SER A 63 -2.96 24.36 5.93
N ARG A 64 -3.61 24.49 4.76
CA ARG A 64 -4.91 23.89 4.50
C ARG A 64 -4.84 22.37 4.44
N LEU A 65 -3.74 21.81 3.92
CA LEU A 65 -3.55 20.36 3.85
C LEU A 65 -3.39 19.75 5.25
N VAL A 66 -2.58 20.39 6.14
CA VAL A 66 -2.51 20.00 7.56
C VAL A 66 -3.91 19.98 8.17
N ALA A 67 -4.63 21.09 8.09
CA ALA A 67 -5.97 21.18 8.67
C ALA A 67 -6.95 20.13 8.11
N ALA A 68 -6.85 19.82 6.81
CA ALA A 68 -7.68 18.80 6.19
C ALA A 68 -7.33 17.39 6.68
N LEU A 69 -6.05 17.03 6.74
CA LEU A 69 -5.58 15.72 7.20
C LEU A 69 -5.92 15.51 8.67
N VAL A 70 -5.64 16.46 9.54
CA VAL A 70 -5.97 16.44 10.97
C VAL A 70 -7.48 16.19 11.15
N ARG A 71 -8.32 17.00 10.54
CA ARG A 71 -9.79 16.85 10.63
C ARG A 71 -10.29 15.49 10.12
N LEU A 72 -9.72 14.97 9.03
CA LEU A 72 -10.18 13.73 8.39
C LEU A 72 -9.63 12.48 9.09
N SER A 73 -8.43 12.55 9.62
CA SER A 73 -7.79 11.42 10.31
C SER A 73 -8.22 11.31 11.77
N GLY A 74 -8.42 12.43 12.45
CA GLY A 74 -8.65 12.51 13.89
C GLY A 74 -7.35 12.63 14.69
N PHE A 75 -6.19 12.66 14.04
CA PHE A 75 -4.91 12.99 14.66
C PHE A 75 -4.79 14.49 14.92
N GLU A 76 -3.90 14.88 15.83
CA GLU A 76 -3.66 16.29 16.17
C GLU A 76 -2.71 16.98 15.18
N ASN A 77 -1.82 16.22 14.55
CA ASN A 77 -0.74 16.73 13.72
C ASN A 77 -0.50 15.92 12.45
N ALA A 78 0.15 16.56 11.48
CA ALA A 78 0.68 15.92 10.27
C ALA A 78 2.07 16.47 9.97
N ALA A 79 3.07 15.59 9.86
CA ALA A 79 4.42 15.91 9.40
C ALA A 79 4.60 15.47 7.96
N PHE A 80 5.17 16.34 7.11
CA PHE A 80 5.31 16.07 5.69
C PHE A 80 6.70 15.59 5.30
N THR A 81 6.73 14.68 4.37
CA THR A 81 7.91 14.08 3.74
C THR A 81 7.80 14.17 2.21
N THR A 82 8.81 13.73 1.48
CA THR A 82 8.77 13.67 0.01
C THR A 82 8.21 12.36 -0.52
N SER A 83 8.18 11.31 0.30
CA SER A 83 7.72 9.98 -0.10
C SER A 83 7.12 9.20 1.07
N GLY A 84 6.41 8.11 0.77
CA GLY A 84 5.94 7.17 1.79
C GLY A 84 7.09 6.45 2.50
N THR A 85 8.17 6.13 1.78
CA THR A 85 9.39 5.56 2.37
C THR A 85 9.96 6.48 3.44
N GLU A 86 10.13 7.78 3.13
CA GLU A 86 10.61 8.76 4.09
C GLU A 86 9.63 8.92 5.28
N ALA A 87 8.31 8.82 5.03
CA ALA A 87 7.32 8.85 6.11
C ALA A 87 7.49 7.67 7.08
N CYS A 88 7.63 6.46 6.57
CA CYS A 88 7.86 5.26 7.40
C CYS A 88 9.22 5.35 8.12
N ASP A 89 10.28 5.78 7.44
CA ASP A 89 11.62 5.93 8.02
C ASP A 89 11.63 6.91 9.19
N VAL A 90 10.99 8.05 9.01
CA VAL A 90 10.87 9.09 10.04
C VAL A 90 9.99 8.62 11.22
N ALA A 91 8.91 7.89 10.97
CA ALA A 91 8.06 7.32 12.01
C ALA A 91 8.81 6.27 12.84
N LEU A 92 9.56 5.37 12.20
CA LEU A 92 10.40 4.38 12.86
C LEU A 92 11.54 5.05 13.67
N GLY A 93 12.18 6.05 13.09
CA GLY A 93 13.26 6.81 13.75
C GLY A 93 12.78 7.59 14.98
N ARG A 94 11.51 7.98 15.02
CA ARG A 94 10.92 8.72 16.15
C ARG A 94 10.87 7.88 17.43
N TYR A 95 10.49 6.61 17.29
CA TYR A 95 10.32 5.72 18.44
C TYR A 95 11.51 4.77 18.64
N GLY A 96 12.17 4.39 17.55
CA GLY A 96 13.37 3.53 17.61
C GLY A 96 13.08 2.04 17.84
N ALA A 97 14.17 1.27 17.87
CA ALA A 97 14.14 -0.16 18.13
C ALA A 97 13.87 -0.47 19.62
N PRO A 98 13.37 -1.67 19.94
CA PRO A 98 13.20 -2.82 19.03
C PRO A 98 12.03 -2.65 18.07
N PHE A 99 12.13 -3.34 16.92
CA PHE A 99 11.06 -3.32 15.94
C PHE A 99 10.37 -4.68 15.82
N ILE A 100 9.05 -4.65 15.66
CA ILE A 100 8.25 -5.76 15.16
C ILE A 100 7.72 -5.36 13.78
N ALA A 101 8.01 -6.17 12.79
CA ALA A 101 7.51 -6.06 11.43
C ALA A 101 6.90 -7.40 11.01
N PHE A 102 6.45 -7.52 9.74
CA PHE A 102 5.78 -8.73 9.29
C PHE A 102 6.44 -9.28 8.02
N GLU A 103 6.53 -10.60 7.91
CA GLU A 103 7.04 -11.26 6.71
C GLU A 103 6.21 -10.86 5.49
N GLY A 104 6.90 -10.53 4.40
CA GLY A 104 6.28 -10.04 3.18
C GLY A 104 5.84 -8.56 3.20
N ALA A 105 6.09 -7.82 4.29
CA ALA A 105 5.83 -6.39 4.33
C ALA A 105 6.84 -5.60 3.48
N TYR A 106 6.37 -4.45 2.94
CA TYR A 106 7.21 -3.50 2.23
C TYR A 106 6.92 -2.07 2.69
N HIS A 107 7.89 -1.48 3.37
CA HIS A 107 7.77 -0.12 3.92
C HIS A 107 8.68 0.89 3.21
N GLY A 108 9.52 0.45 2.31
CA GLY A 108 10.46 1.28 1.54
C GLY A 108 11.87 0.71 1.51
N LEU A 109 12.81 1.47 0.91
CA LEU A 109 14.20 1.07 0.65
C LEU A 109 15.21 2.03 1.30
N SER A 110 14.82 2.85 2.29
CA SER A 110 15.76 3.59 3.14
C SER A 110 16.30 2.68 4.24
N HIS A 111 17.30 3.14 4.98
CA HIS A 111 18.01 2.29 5.93
C HIS A 111 17.10 1.57 6.94
N LEU A 112 16.19 2.29 7.60
CA LEU A 112 15.28 1.66 8.58
C LEU A 112 14.14 0.90 7.89
N THR A 113 13.56 1.46 6.83
CA THR A 113 12.45 0.81 6.14
C THR A 113 12.87 -0.46 5.40
N ASP A 114 14.07 -0.51 4.83
CA ASP A 114 14.62 -1.72 4.21
C ASP A 114 14.84 -2.81 5.27
N ALA A 115 15.38 -2.44 6.42
CA ALA A 115 15.64 -3.38 7.52
C ALA A 115 14.36 -4.06 8.05
N VAL A 116 13.22 -3.36 8.05
CA VAL A 116 11.91 -3.89 8.49
C VAL A 116 11.06 -4.45 7.34
N SER A 117 11.52 -4.31 6.08
CA SER A 117 10.85 -4.84 4.90
C SER A 117 11.39 -6.23 4.56
N ASN A 118 10.51 -7.12 4.06
CA ASN A 118 10.88 -8.41 3.47
C ASN A 118 11.79 -9.32 4.31
N GLY A 119 11.97 -9.05 5.60
CA GLY A 119 12.74 -9.87 6.51
C GLY A 119 11.97 -11.10 6.98
N THR A 120 12.70 -12.05 7.58
CA THR A 120 12.14 -13.24 8.21
C THR A 120 12.82 -13.50 9.55
N GLY A 121 12.05 -13.98 10.54
CA GLY A 121 12.57 -14.37 11.83
C GLY A 121 13.15 -13.22 12.66
N ILE A 122 14.30 -13.39 13.27
CA ILE A 122 14.90 -12.46 14.23
C ILE A 122 16.23 -11.93 13.74
N ASP A 123 16.33 -10.63 13.51
CA ASP A 123 17.59 -9.91 13.35
C ASP A 123 18.04 -9.32 14.71
N ARG A 124 19.07 -9.93 15.31
CA ARG A 124 19.61 -9.49 16.60
C ARG A 124 20.34 -8.16 16.54
N ARG A 125 21.00 -7.84 15.42
CA ARG A 125 21.77 -6.59 15.25
C ARG A 125 20.85 -5.40 15.13
N GLY A 126 19.84 -5.50 14.27
CA GLY A 126 18.82 -4.48 14.11
C GLY A 126 17.78 -4.47 15.22
N ARG A 127 17.77 -5.49 16.11
CA ARG A 127 16.73 -5.71 17.12
C ARG A 127 15.34 -5.73 16.48
N ILE A 128 15.20 -6.53 15.41
CA ILE A 128 13.98 -6.65 14.61
C ILE A 128 13.43 -8.07 14.73
N SER A 129 12.14 -8.19 14.92
CA SER A 129 11.40 -9.45 14.85
C SER A 129 10.40 -9.40 13.73
N HIS A 130 10.53 -10.29 12.75
CA HIS A 130 9.55 -10.44 11.69
C HIS A 130 8.56 -11.54 12.07
N LEU A 131 7.31 -11.14 12.29
CA LEU A 131 6.19 -12.04 12.57
C LEU A 131 5.53 -12.49 11.27
N LEU A 132 4.90 -13.65 11.31
CA LEU A 132 4.11 -14.15 10.19
C LEU A 132 2.85 -13.31 10.03
N PHE A 133 2.52 -12.99 8.80
CA PHE A 133 1.26 -12.34 8.45
C PHE A 133 0.29 -13.38 7.87
N PRO A 134 -0.98 -13.47 8.35
CA PRO A 134 -1.93 -14.45 7.86
C PRO A 134 -2.27 -14.24 6.39
N ALA A 135 -2.39 -15.35 5.66
CA ALA A 135 -2.72 -15.39 4.25
C ALA A 135 -3.50 -16.68 3.97
N LYS A 136 -3.90 -16.92 2.74
CA LYS A 136 -4.61 -18.17 2.38
C LYS A 136 -3.84 -19.45 2.74
N ARG A 137 -2.50 -19.38 2.74
CA ARG A 137 -1.61 -20.52 3.05
C ARG A 137 -1.30 -20.69 4.53
N ILE A 138 -1.64 -19.71 5.36
CA ILE A 138 -1.43 -19.73 6.80
C ILE A 138 -2.62 -19.06 7.49
N SER A 139 -3.35 -19.81 8.30
CA SER A 139 -4.50 -19.30 9.03
C SER A 139 -4.11 -18.28 10.10
N ASP A 140 -5.09 -17.52 10.61
CA ASP A 140 -4.84 -16.63 11.75
C ASP A 140 -4.30 -17.41 12.96
N ASP A 141 -4.86 -18.59 13.24
CA ASP A 141 -4.48 -19.42 14.40
C ASP A 141 -3.03 -19.90 14.27
N ASP A 142 -2.69 -20.47 13.13
CA ASP A 142 -1.31 -20.93 12.88
C ASP A 142 -0.30 -19.76 12.90
N ALA A 143 -0.67 -18.62 12.34
CA ALA A 143 0.19 -17.43 12.35
C ALA A 143 0.39 -16.93 13.79
N ILE A 144 -0.67 -16.84 14.58
CA ILE A 144 -0.63 -16.39 15.99
C ILE A 144 0.23 -17.33 16.83
N GLU A 145 0.00 -18.65 16.77
CA GLU A 145 0.76 -19.65 17.52
C GLU A 145 2.27 -19.55 17.22
N ARG A 146 2.62 -19.50 15.94
CA ARG A 146 4.02 -19.37 15.51
C ARG A 146 4.63 -18.02 15.89
N ASN A 147 3.84 -16.96 15.88
CA ASN A 147 4.27 -15.62 16.30
C ASN A 147 4.58 -15.56 17.79
N GLU A 148 3.83 -16.25 18.64
CA GLU A 148 4.14 -16.36 20.07
C GLU A 148 5.52 -17.01 20.29
N ASP A 149 5.86 -18.05 19.51
CA ASP A 149 7.18 -18.66 19.57
C ASP A 149 8.31 -17.72 19.09
N ILE A 150 8.05 -16.92 18.04
CA ILE A 150 9.01 -15.91 17.57
C ILE A 150 9.20 -14.84 18.65
N LEU A 151 8.15 -14.31 19.25
CA LEU A 151 8.20 -13.30 20.30
C LEU A 151 8.94 -13.82 21.54
N LYS A 152 8.70 -15.07 21.94
CA LYS A 152 9.41 -15.73 23.04
C LYS A 152 10.91 -15.88 22.77
N LYS A 153 11.31 -16.15 21.53
CA LYS A 153 12.72 -16.20 21.12
C LYS A 153 13.32 -14.79 21.05
N ALA A 154 12.58 -13.81 20.53
CA ALA A 154 13.02 -12.42 20.43
C ALA A 154 13.26 -11.82 21.82
N SER A 155 12.33 -12.00 22.77
CA SER A 155 12.47 -11.49 24.14
C SER A 155 13.65 -12.08 24.93
N LYS A 156 14.15 -13.25 24.51
CA LYS A 156 15.42 -13.81 25.02
C LYS A 156 16.66 -13.20 24.37
N ALA A 157 16.52 -12.66 23.15
CA ALA A 157 17.64 -12.09 22.39
C ALA A 157 17.84 -10.59 22.72
N PHE A 158 16.76 -9.85 22.95
CA PHE A 158 16.74 -8.44 23.32
C PHE A 158 15.36 -8.07 23.95
N SER A 159 15.31 -7.00 24.78
CA SER A 159 14.03 -6.52 25.29
C SER A 159 13.15 -6.02 24.15
N LEU A 160 11.88 -6.37 24.19
CA LEU A 160 10.85 -5.86 23.29
C LEU A 160 10.15 -4.61 23.86
N ASP A 161 10.39 -4.27 25.14
CA ASP A 161 9.66 -3.22 25.83
C ASP A 161 9.88 -1.84 25.19
N GLY A 162 8.80 -1.11 25.03
CA GLY A 162 8.78 0.26 24.52
C GLY A 162 9.15 0.42 23.05
N GLY A 163 9.28 -0.68 22.30
CA GLY A 163 9.64 -0.67 20.88
C GLY A 163 8.51 -0.24 19.95
N THR A 164 8.69 -0.52 18.67
CA THR A 164 7.77 -0.10 17.61
C THR A 164 7.28 -1.28 16.79
N ILE A 165 5.96 -1.39 16.61
CA ILE A 165 5.33 -2.28 15.63
C ILE A 165 5.01 -1.45 14.39
N ILE A 166 5.43 -1.91 13.21
CA ILE A 166 5.01 -1.35 11.93
C ILE A 166 4.27 -2.39 11.10
N MET A 167 3.09 -2.04 10.55
CA MET A 167 2.32 -2.96 9.72
C MET A 167 1.52 -2.26 8.62
N GLU A 168 1.33 -2.98 7.51
CA GLU A 168 0.29 -2.72 6.53
C GLU A 168 -0.98 -3.48 6.92
N LEU A 169 -2.15 -2.86 6.89
CA LEU A 169 -3.43 -3.57 7.11
C LEU A 169 -3.83 -4.45 5.92
N ILE A 170 -3.29 -4.15 4.75
CA ILE A 170 -3.28 -5.02 3.57
C ILE A 170 -1.86 -4.96 3.02
N GLN A 171 -1.13 -6.05 3.13
CA GLN A 171 0.21 -6.12 2.53
C GLN A 171 0.12 -6.01 1.01
N SER A 172 0.74 -4.99 0.44
CA SER A 172 0.73 -4.79 -1.01
C SER A 172 1.61 -5.82 -1.71
N ASP A 173 2.89 -5.78 -1.40
CA ASP A 173 3.90 -6.56 -2.11
C ASP A 173 4.01 -7.99 -1.58
N GLY A 174 3.57 -8.25 -0.36
CA GLY A 174 3.41 -9.60 0.20
C GLY A 174 2.31 -10.45 -0.46
N GLY A 175 1.54 -9.90 -1.42
CA GLY A 175 0.53 -10.64 -2.17
C GLY A 175 -0.91 -10.23 -1.91
N VAL A 176 -1.15 -8.98 -1.57
CA VAL A 176 -2.47 -8.43 -1.23
C VAL A 176 -3.14 -9.17 -0.06
N ASN A 177 -2.35 -9.53 0.95
CA ASN A 177 -2.85 -10.21 2.14
C ASN A 177 -3.58 -9.23 3.04
N VAL A 178 -4.83 -9.54 3.39
CA VAL A 178 -5.70 -8.67 4.20
C VAL A 178 -5.69 -9.13 5.64
N ALA A 179 -5.31 -8.27 6.57
CA ALA A 179 -5.38 -8.55 8.00
C ALA A 179 -6.83 -8.82 8.43
N SER A 180 -7.06 -9.91 9.14
CA SER A 180 -8.36 -10.19 9.75
C SER A 180 -8.55 -9.38 11.04
N GLY A 181 -9.80 -9.20 11.47
CA GLY A 181 -10.08 -8.60 12.77
C GLY A 181 -9.49 -9.38 13.95
N LYS A 182 -9.33 -10.72 13.82
CA LYS A 182 -8.69 -11.56 14.82
C LYS A 182 -7.20 -11.25 14.93
N PHE A 183 -6.52 -11.20 13.79
CA PHE A 183 -5.09 -10.89 13.74
C PHE A 183 -4.78 -9.46 14.22
N ILE A 184 -5.63 -8.49 13.87
CA ILE A 184 -5.49 -7.12 14.34
C ILE A 184 -5.61 -7.04 15.87
N ARG A 185 -6.56 -7.76 16.49
CA ARG A 185 -6.65 -7.84 17.96
C ARG A 185 -5.39 -8.45 18.57
N TYR A 186 -4.88 -9.53 18.00
CA TYR A 186 -3.62 -10.12 18.45
C TYR A 186 -2.45 -9.12 18.40
N VAL A 187 -2.31 -8.34 17.33
CA VAL A 187 -1.28 -7.29 17.25
C VAL A 187 -1.48 -6.22 18.34
N SER A 188 -2.72 -5.86 18.64
CA SER A 188 -3.02 -4.93 19.74
C SER A 188 -2.64 -5.51 21.10
N GLU A 189 -2.89 -6.79 21.35
CA GLU A 189 -2.48 -7.51 22.57
C GLU A 189 -0.96 -7.56 22.71
N VAL A 190 -0.23 -7.82 21.62
CA VAL A 190 1.25 -7.77 21.59
C VAL A 190 1.75 -6.36 21.91
N ARG A 191 1.13 -5.33 21.30
CA ARG A 191 1.43 -3.92 21.58
C ARG A 191 1.31 -3.60 23.07
N GLU A 192 0.18 -3.97 23.68
CA GLU A 192 -0.08 -3.71 25.10
C GLU A 192 0.89 -4.48 26.01
N ARG A 193 1.13 -5.76 25.72
CA ARG A 193 2.02 -6.65 26.47
C ARG A 193 3.43 -6.10 26.62
N TYR A 194 3.96 -5.47 25.58
CA TYR A 194 5.32 -4.94 25.55
C TYR A 194 5.37 -3.39 25.59
N GLY A 195 4.25 -2.72 25.81
CA GLY A 195 4.19 -1.25 25.85
C GLY A 195 4.72 -0.59 24.56
N MET A 196 4.51 -1.25 23.40
CA MET A 196 5.06 -0.80 22.12
C MET A 196 4.23 0.30 21.48
N ARG A 197 4.85 1.02 20.55
CA ARG A 197 4.16 1.98 19.66
C ARG A 197 3.69 1.28 18.40
N LEU A 198 2.52 1.67 17.90
CA LEU A 198 1.94 1.13 16.68
C LEU A 198 1.98 2.16 15.55
N VAL A 199 2.71 1.83 14.49
CA VAL A 199 2.76 2.59 13.23
C VAL A 199 1.99 1.80 12.18
N ILE A 200 0.95 2.41 11.61
CA ILE A 200 0.22 1.83 10.49
C ILE A 200 0.71 2.44 9.19
N ASP A 201 1.19 1.60 8.29
CA ASP A 201 1.57 2.00 6.94
C ASP A 201 0.34 1.98 6.02
N GLU A 202 -0.17 3.17 5.74
CA GLU A 202 -1.26 3.40 4.76
C GLU A 202 -0.78 4.08 3.47
N VAL A 203 0.51 3.96 3.17
CA VAL A 203 1.08 4.50 1.94
C VAL A 203 0.40 3.93 0.70
N TYR A 204 -0.03 2.66 0.74
CA TYR A 204 -0.77 2.03 -0.36
C TYR A 204 -2.26 1.93 -0.09
N THR A 205 -2.69 1.59 1.11
CA THR A 205 -4.10 1.30 1.47
C THR A 205 -4.96 2.52 1.63
N GLY A 206 -4.36 3.66 1.96
CA GLY A 206 -5.01 4.94 2.15
C GLY A 206 -5.45 5.64 0.86
N MET A 207 -5.92 6.86 1.01
CA MET A 207 -6.33 7.76 -0.08
C MET A 207 -7.35 7.13 -1.05
N GLY A 208 -8.28 6.33 -0.51
CA GLY A 208 -9.38 5.75 -1.27
C GLY A 208 -9.08 4.41 -1.94
N ARG A 209 -7.85 3.93 -1.94
CA ARG A 209 -7.43 2.67 -2.58
C ARG A 209 -8.22 1.47 -2.07
N SER A 210 -8.33 1.32 -0.75
CA SER A 210 -9.11 0.26 -0.09
C SER A 210 -10.62 0.50 -0.09
N GLY A 211 -11.06 1.65 -0.60
CA GLY A 211 -12.44 2.14 -0.47
C GLY A 211 -12.68 2.94 0.81
N GLU A 212 -11.65 3.13 1.62
CA GLU A 212 -11.62 4.01 2.78
C GLU A 212 -10.62 5.14 2.55
N LEU A 213 -10.83 6.31 3.19
CA LEU A 213 -9.82 7.37 3.15
C LEU A 213 -8.61 6.96 3.98
N PHE A 214 -8.86 6.39 5.15
CA PHE A 214 -7.89 5.77 6.05
C PHE A 214 -8.46 4.43 6.52
N LEU A 215 -7.76 3.34 6.20
CA LEU A 215 -8.24 1.99 6.45
C LEU A 215 -8.24 1.64 7.94
N PHE A 216 -7.30 2.18 8.74
CA PHE A 216 -7.23 1.93 10.18
C PHE A 216 -8.53 2.27 10.90
N LYS A 217 -9.26 3.29 10.45
CA LYS A 217 -10.55 3.69 11.02
C LYS A 217 -11.64 2.63 10.87
N LYS A 218 -11.62 1.88 9.78
CA LYS A 218 -12.58 0.78 9.57
C LYS A 218 -12.42 -0.32 10.63
N TYR A 219 -11.21 -0.51 11.12
CA TYR A 219 -10.91 -1.51 12.16
C TYR A 219 -11.01 -0.95 13.59
N GLY A 220 -11.32 0.33 13.75
CA GLY A 220 -11.35 0.97 15.06
C GLY A 220 -9.99 1.00 15.78
N LEU A 221 -8.90 1.00 14.99
CA LEU A 221 -7.55 1.07 15.53
C LEU A 221 -7.20 2.49 15.99
N GLU A 222 -6.45 2.57 17.08
CA GLU A 222 -5.85 3.80 17.60
C GLU A 222 -4.32 3.71 17.53
N PRO A 223 -3.73 3.85 16.32
CA PRO A 223 -2.28 3.80 16.17
C PRO A 223 -1.62 5.07 16.71
N ASP A 224 -0.35 4.97 17.10
CA ASP A 224 0.45 6.12 17.51
C ASP A 224 0.81 7.00 16.32
N MET A 225 1.04 6.38 15.15
CA MET A 225 1.30 7.07 13.89
C MET A 225 0.67 6.36 12.69
N VAL A 226 0.35 7.12 11.66
CA VAL A 226 -0.08 6.60 10.35
C VAL A 226 0.76 7.25 9.26
N CYS A 227 1.41 6.42 8.43
CA CYS A 227 2.18 6.86 7.27
C CYS A 227 1.31 6.85 6.01
N ILE A 228 1.33 7.92 5.24
CA ILE A 228 0.60 8.07 3.98
C ILE A 228 1.51 8.58 2.86
N GLY A 229 1.17 8.26 1.60
CA GLY A 229 1.99 8.66 0.46
C GLY A 229 1.31 8.31 -0.87
N LYS A 230 2.12 7.92 -1.87
CA LYS A 230 1.67 7.46 -3.20
C LYS A 230 0.52 8.30 -3.78
N GLY A 231 -0.71 7.81 -3.65
CA GLY A 231 -1.91 8.47 -4.16
C GLY A 231 -2.24 9.84 -3.58
N MET A 232 -1.54 10.26 -2.53
CA MET A 232 -1.82 11.50 -1.82
C MET A 232 -1.70 12.76 -2.70
N ALA A 233 -0.75 12.79 -3.64
CA ALA A 233 -0.52 13.95 -4.51
C ALA A 233 -0.46 13.58 -6.00
N ALA A 234 -1.20 12.56 -6.43
CA ALA A 234 -1.34 12.16 -7.84
C ALA A 234 0.01 11.92 -8.55
N GLY A 235 1.01 11.37 -7.86
CA GLY A 235 2.34 11.08 -8.39
C GLY A 235 3.38 12.18 -8.14
N LEU A 236 3.02 13.34 -7.64
CA LEU A 236 3.99 14.32 -7.17
C LEU A 236 4.62 13.85 -5.85
N PRO A 237 5.90 14.21 -5.61
CA PRO A 237 6.58 13.88 -4.35
C PRO A 237 5.86 14.46 -3.14
N LEU A 238 5.24 13.57 -2.35
CA LEU A 238 4.60 13.89 -1.08
C LEU A 238 4.31 12.63 -0.28
N GLY A 239 4.69 12.64 0.97
CA GLY A 239 4.27 11.73 2.02
C GLY A 239 3.90 12.49 3.27
N ALA A 240 3.30 11.84 4.24
CA ALA A 240 3.07 12.43 5.55
C ALA A 240 2.99 11.35 6.63
N VAL A 241 3.31 11.75 7.85
CA VAL A 241 3.06 11.02 9.08
C VAL A 241 1.99 11.77 9.87
N LEU A 242 0.90 11.09 10.21
CA LEU A 242 -0.15 11.58 11.10
C LEU A 242 0.19 11.12 12.52
N TYR A 243 0.10 12.01 13.51
CA TYR A 243 0.51 11.71 14.89
C TYR A 243 -0.18 12.60 15.92
N ASN A 244 -0.14 12.18 17.18
CA ASN A 244 -0.63 12.96 18.33
C ASN A 244 0.53 13.49 19.17
N GLY A 245 0.29 14.57 19.92
CA GLY A 245 1.25 15.18 20.83
C GLY A 245 2.37 15.96 20.12
N GLU A 246 3.43 16.26 20.85
CA GLU A 246 4.56 17.04 20.35
C GLU A 246 5.67 16.15 19.77
N TRP A 247 6.25 16.56 18.66
CA TRP A 247 7.37 15.85 18.01
C TRP A 247 8.65 16.69 17.93
N GLY A 248 8.62 17.97 18.24
CA GLY A 248 9.81 18.84 18.10
C GLY A 248 10.32 19.00 16.67
N LEU A 249 9.44 18.82 15.68
CA LEU A 249 9.79 18.98 14.27
C LEU A 249 10.11 20.46 13.96
N PRO A 250 10.96 20.71 12.94
CA PRO A 250 11.22 22.05 12.44
C PRO A 250 9.94 22.79 12.04
N HIS A 251 10.05 24.10 11.88
CA HIS A 251 8.93 24.95 11.48
C HIS A 251 8.11 24.36 10.33
N ASN A 252 6.79 24.54 10.38
CA ASN A 252 5.81 24.13 9.38
C ASN A 252 5.58 22.61 9.22
N ASN A 253 5.98 21.78 10.18
CA ASN A 253 5.76 20.33 10.15
C ASN A 253 6.31 19.63 8.89
N VAL A 254 7.45 20.06 8.38
CA VAL A 254 8.13 19.45 7.24
C VAL A 254 9.46 18.84 7.65
N VAL A 255 9.79 17.68 7.10
CA VAL A 255 10.99 16.93 7.46
C VAL A 255 12.18 17.32 6.59
N SER A 256 11.95 17.69 5.34
CA SER A 256 12.98 18.06 4.39
C SER A 256 12.59 19.27 3.53
N MET A 257 13.58 19.87 2.85
CA MET A 257 13.42 21.10 2.06
C MET A 257 12.29 21.03 1.03
N GLN A 258 12.09 19.87 0.39
CA GLN A 258 11.08 19.71 -0.66
C GLN A 258 9.76 19.08 -0.16
N SER A 259 9.69 18.71 1.11
CA SER A 259 8.48 18.16 1.70
C SER A 259 7.33 19.16 1.64
N ALA A 260 6.16 18.70 1.23
CA ALA A 260 4.95 19.52 1.12
C ALA A 260 5.16 20.84 0.37
N ASN A 261 5.96 20.84 -0.71
CA ASN A 261 6.07 22.03 -1.53
C ASN A 261 4.67 22.48 -2.02
N MET A 262 4.57 23.74 -2.43
CA MET A 262 3.29 24.39 -2.73
C MET A 262 2.49 23.65 -3.80
N MET A 263 3.15 23.09 -4.84
CA MET A 263 2.50 22.37 -5.92
C MET A 263 1.95 21.03 -5.43
N SER A 264 2.75 20.20 -4.75
CA SER A 264 2.31 18.91 -4.21
C SER A 264 1.16 19.09 -3.21
N SER A 265 1.24 20.11 -2.33
CA SER A 265 0.18 20.41 -1.36
C SER A 265 -1.13 20.85 -2.03
N LYS A 266 -1.06 21.65 -3.11
CA LYS A 266 -2.24 22.06 -3.89
C LYS A 266 -2.92 20.86 -4.56
N VAL A 267 -2.13 19.98 -5.17
CA VAL A 267 -2.65 18.76 -5.81
C VAL A 267 -3.24 17.81 -4.77
N ALA A 268 -2.60 17.63 -3.62
CA ALA A 268 -3.11 16.79 -2.53
C ALA A 268 -4.49 17.25 -2.02
N LEU A 269 -4.70 18.54 -1.88
CA LEU A 269 -6.03 19.09 -1.54
C LEU A 269 -7.08 18.73 -2.59
N ARG A 270 -6.74 18.76 -3.87
CA ARG A 270 -7.63 18.32 -4.95
C ARG A 270 -7.89 16.82 -4.92
N VAL A 271 -6.87 16.00 -4.60
CA VAL A 271 -7.08 14.55 -4.41
C VAL A 271 -8.09 14.32 -3.29
N LEU A 272 -7.91 14.92 -2.12
CA LEU A 272 -8.86 14.80 -1.02
C LEU A 272 -10.29 15.23 -1.41
N ASP A 273 -10.41 16.29 -2.19
CA ASP A 273 -11.72 16.76 -2.67
C ASP A 273 -12.36 15.77 -3.65
N SER A 274 -11.58 15.17 -4.55
CA SER A 274 -12.06 14.20 -5.54
C SER A 274 -12.57 12.89 -4.91
N LEU A 275 -12.18 12.59 -3.66
CA LEU A 275 -12.60 11.39 -2.92
C LEU A 275 -13.92 11.55 -2.18
N LYS A 276 -14.50 12.75 -2.17
CA LYS A 276 -15.82 13.05 -1.59
C LYS A 276 -16.99 12.51 -2.44
N GLY A 277 -18.22 12.83 -2.04
CA GLY A 277 -19.42 12.61 -2.85
C GLY A 277 -19.72 11.14 -3.16
N GLY A 278 -19.49 10.25 -2.21
CA GLY A 278 -19.79 8.82 -2.36
C GLY A 278 -18.75 8.04 -3.20
N ARG A 279 -17.61 8.65 -3.55
CA ARG A 279 -16.54 8.00 -4.33
C ARG A 279 -16.03 6.74 -3.65
N LEU A 280 -15.72 6.79 -2.36
CA LEU A 280 -15.23 5.65 -1.59
C LEU A 280 -16.21 4.48 -1.61
N ALA A 281 -17.51 4.76 -1.47
CA ALA A 281 -18.54 3.73 -1.57
C ALA A 281 -18.62 3.10 -2.97
N LYS A 282 -18.39 3.88 -4.05
CA LYS A 282 -18.27 3.33 -5.41
C LYS A 282 -17.08 2.38 -5.55
N VAL A 283 -15.91 2.76 -5.01
CA VAL A 283 -14.71 1.92 -5.01
C VAL A 283 -14.97 0.60 -4.28
N ARG A 284 -15.58 0.65 -3.09
CA ARG A 284 -15.95 -0.57 -2.33
C ARG A 284 -16.84 -1.50 -3.14
N ARG A 285 -17.95 -0.96 -3.68
CA ARG A 285 -18.91 -1.79 -4.46
C ARG A 285 -18.30 -2.35 -5.73
N ALA A 286 -17.54 -1.55 -6.47
CA ALA A 286 -16.93 -1.97 -7.71
C ALA A 286 -15.83 -3.03 -7.46
N GLY A 287 -14.98 -2.83 -6.45
CA GLY A 287 -13.97 -3.80 -6.05
C GLY A 287 -14.57 -5.14 -5.62
N ALA A 288 -15.61 -5.11 -4.78
CA ALA A 288 -16.34 -6.32 -4.39
C ALA A 288 -16.95 -7.08 -5.59
N LYS A 289 -17.52 -6.33 -6.56
CA LYS A 289 -18.04 -6.92 -7.81
C LYS A 289 -16.94 -7.57 -8.64
N MET A 290 -15.76 -6.94 -8.73
CA MET A 290 -14.61 -7.51 -9.44
C MET A 290 -14.12 -8.79 -8.74
N ILE A 291 -13.91 -8.75 -7.42
CA ILE A 291 -13.49 -9.92 -6.63
C ILE A 291 -14.46 -11.09 -6.83
N LYS A 292 -15.77 -10.81 -6.75
CA LYS A 292 -16.80 -11.84 -6.99
C LYS A 292 -16.66 -12.47 -8.37
N LYS A 293 -16.54 -11.65 -9.43
CA LYS A 293 -16.37 -12.15 -10.81
C LYS A 293 -15.10 -13.00 -10.97
N MET A 294 -13.98 -12.62 -10.35
CA MET A 294 -12.75 -13.41 -10.43
C MET A 294 -12.85 -14.74 -9.69
N LYS A 295 -13.59 -14.80 -8.57
CA LYS A 295 -13.87 -16.05 -7.85
C LYS A 295 -14.77 -17.02 -8.60
N GLU A 296 -15.58 -16.52 -9.52
CA GLU A 296 -16.48 -17.33 -10.34
C GLU A 296 -15.79 -17.94 -11.58
N ILE A 297 -14.52 -17.61 -11.84
CA ILE A 297 -13.75 -18.19 -12.95
C ILE A 297 -13.37 -19.63 -12.61
N GLY A 298 -13.80 -20.57 -13.45
CA GLY A 298 -13.52 -22.01 -13.30
C GLY A 298 -12.09 -22.39 -13.72
N ASN A 299 -11.07 -21.75 -13.16
CA ASN A 299 -9.67 -22.04 -13.45
C ASN A 299 -9.00 -22.62 -12.20
N GLY A 300 -8.64 -23.90 -12.25
CA GLY A 300 -8.05 -24.64 -11.13
C GLY A 300 -6.71 -24.10 -10.61
N LYS A 301 -6.06 -23.20 -11.35
CA LYS A 301 -4.83 -22.50 -10.92
C LYS A 301 -5.11 -21.21 -10.14
N ILE A 302 -6.36 -20.72 -10.09
CA ILE A 302 -6.74 -19.62 -9.20
C ILE A 302 -6.93 -20.18 -7.80
N TYR A 303 -5.91 -20.01 -6.97
CA TYR A 303 -5.89 -20.53 -5.60
C TYR A 303 -6.72 -19.68 -4.63
N ASP A 304 -6.65 -18.34 -4.79
CA ASP A 304 -7.43 -17.40 -4.00
C ASP A 304 -7.62 -16.07 -4.73
N VAL A 305 -8.73 -15.38 -4.44
CA VAL A 305 -8.97 -14.00 -4.86
C VAL A 305 -9.37 -13.19 -3.63
N ARG A 306 -8.57 -12.19 -3.28
CA ARG A 306 -8.72 -11.39 -2.06
C ARG A 306 -8.48 -9.92 -2.29
N GLY A 307 -8.77 -9.09 -1.29
CA GLY A 307 -8.51 -7.66 -1.32
C GLY A 307 -9.66 -6.81 -0.81
N MET A 308 -9.49 -5.50 -0.91
CA MET A 308 -10.47 -4.47 -0.55
C MET A 308 -10.46 -3.31 -1.55
N GLY A 309 -11.64 -2.83 -1.92
CA GLY A 309 -11.76 -1.72 -2.86
C GLY A 309 -11.03 -2.03 -4.17
N PHE A 310 -10.14 -1.14 -4.58
CA PHE A 310 -9.32 -1.30 -5.77
C PHE A 310 -7.89 -1.78 -5.43
N MET A 311 -7.77 -2.65 -4.47
CA MET A 311 -6.56 -3.38 -4.15
C MET A 311 -6.93 -4.88 -4.13
N ILE A 312 -6.73 -5.56 -5.26
CA ILE A 312 -7.18 -6.92 -5.51
C ILE A 312 -5.98 -7.78 -5.87
N GLY A 313 -5.86 -8.94 -5.24
CA GLY A 313 -4.88 -9.97 -5.53
C GLY A 313 -5.57 -11.23 -6.06
N ILE A 314 -5.09 -11.73 -7.18
CA ILE A 314 -5.47 -13.03 -7.76
C ILE A 314 -4.26 -13.94 -7.58
N ASP A 315 -4.35 -14.84 -6.62
CA ASP A 315 -3.26 -15.74 -6.23
C ASP A 315 -3.30 -16.99 -7.12
N LEU A 316 -2.24 -17.22 -7.85
CA LEU A 316 -2.08 -18.34 -8.77
C LEU A 316 -1.15 -19.38 -8.15
N ALA A 317 -1.67 -20.61 -7.98
CA ALA A 317 -0.92 -21.70 -7.38
C ALA A 317 -1.44 -23.06 -7.90
N ALA A 318 -0.64 -24.09 -7.70
CA ALA A 318 -1.08 -25.48 -7.83
C ALA A 318 -2.06 -25.84 -6.70
N SER A 319 -2.71 -27.00 -6.81
CA SER A 319 -3.70 -27.48 -5.84
C SER A 319 -3.13 -27.69 -4.42
N ASP A 320 -1.83 -27.96 -4.31
CA ASP A 320 -1.09 -28.08 -3.04
C ASP A 320 -0.67 -26.72 -2.45
N GLY A 321 -0.99 -25.61 -3.12
CA GLY A 321 -0.62 -24.25 -2.71
C GLY A 321 0.77 -23.81 -3.18
N THR A 322 1.52 -24.62 -3.93
CA THR A 322 2.80 -24.21 -4.51
C THR A 322 2.60 -23.04 -5.47
N PRO A 323 3.33 -21.90 -5.33
CA PRO A 323 3.22 -20.74 -6.20
C PRO A 323 3.42 -21.08 -7.68
N ALA A 324 2.48 -20.70 -8.54
CA ALA A 324 2.55 -20.91 -9.98
C ALA A 324 3.19 -19.68 -10.67
N THR A 325 4.46 -19.42 -10.40
CA THR A 325 5.20 -18.25 -10.84
C THR A 325 5.23 -18.10 -12.37
N ASP A 326 5.61 -19.16 -13.10
CA ASP A 326 5.69 -19.11 -14.57
C ASP A 326 4.31 -18.83 -15.17
N TYR A 327 3.29 -19.50 -14.66
CA TYR A 327 1.92 -19.24 -15.09
C TYR A 327 1.46 -17.81 -14.81
N ALA A 328 1.86 -17.22 -13.69
CA ALA A 328 1.57 -15.82 -13.41
C ALA A 328 2.23 -14.86 -14.41
N TYR A 329 3.44 -15.16 -14.85
CA TYR A 329 4.10 -14.42 -15.94
C TYR A 329 3.34 -14.58 -17.26
N GLU A 330 2.89 -15.79 -17.62
CA GLU A 330 2.06 -16.04 -18.82
C GLU A 330 0.76 -15.21 -18.78
N ILE A 331 0.07 -15.20 -17.63
CA ILE A 331 -1.13 -14.39 -17.42
C ILE A 331 -0.82 -12.91 -17.59
N ARG A 332 0.25 -12.38 -16.96
CA ARG A 332 0.66 -10.98 -17.09
C ARG A 332 0.90 -10.59 -18.55
N GLU A 333 1.63 -11.40 -19.27
CA GLU A 333 1.89 -11.18 -20.70
C GLU A 333 0.61 -11.29 -21.55
N GLY A 334 -0.26 -12.23 -21.22
CA GLY A 334 -1.59 -12.38 -21.84
C GLY A 334 -2.46 -11.12 -21.65
N LEU A 335 -2.47 -10.56 -20.44
CA LEU A 335 -3.16 -9.31 -20.14
C LEU A 335 -2.57 -8.13 -20.94
N ALA A 336 -1.24 -8.00 -20.99
CA ALA A 336 -0.55 -6.97 -21.74
C ALA A 336 -0.85 -7.08 -23.24
N ARG A 337 -0.83 -8.29 -23.85
CA ARG A 337 -1.23 -8.50 -25.25
C ARG A 337 -2.66 -8.03 -25.54
N LYS A 338 -3.55 -8.07 -24.55
CA LYS A 338 -4.93 -7.56 -24.65
C LYS A 338 -5.10 -6.09 -24.24
N GLY A 339 -4.01 -5.41 -23.92
CA GLY A 339 -4.01 -3.98 -23.60
C GLY A 339 -4.35 -3.66 -22.14
N LEU A 340 -4.07 -4.57 -21.20
CA LEU A 340 -4.22 -4.34 -19.76
C LEU A 340 -2.91 -4.63 -19.03
N ILE A 341 -2.42 -3.67 -18.26
CA ILE A 341 -1.22 -3.80 -17.43
C ILE A 341 -1.61 -4.06 -15.98
N CYS A 342 -1.08 -5.15 -15.40
CA CYS A 342 -1.18 -5.49 -13.98
C CYS A 342 0.21 -5.89 -13.46
N SER A 343 0.48 -5.66 -12.17
CA SER A 343 1.72 -6.07 -11.53
C SER A 343 1.64 -7.50 -11.00
N LEU A 344 2.80 -8.15 -10.84
CA LEU A 344 2.94 -9.39 -10.07
C LEU A 344 3.56 -9.04 -8.71
N VAL A 345 3.08 -9.70 -7.67
CA VAL A 345 3.54 -9.54 -6.28
C VAL A 345 3.47 -10.89 -5.55
N GLY A 346 3.79 -10.88 -4.25
CA GLY A 346 3.89 -12.08 -3.42
C GLY A 346 5.28 -12.70 -3.50
N ASN A 347 5.66 -13.48 -2.51
CA ASN A 347 7.02 -14.06 -2.39
C ASN A 347 7.42 -14.97 -3.57
N GLY A 348 6.44 -15.45 -4.34
CA GLY A 348 6.66 -16.22 -5.58
C GLY A 348 6.40 -15.43 -6.86
N ASN A 349 6.14 -14.11 -6.81
CA ASN A 349 5.60 -13.34 -7.95
C ASN A 349 4.38 -14.01 -8.63
N ASN A 350 3.59 -14.72 -7.85
CA ASN A 350 2.47 -15.53 -8.32
C ASN A 350 1.10 -14.89 -8.08
N VAL A 351 1.05 -13.66 -7.55
CA VAL A 351 -0.19 -12.92 -7.32
C VAL A 351 -0.32 -11.80 -8.33
N VAL A 352 -1.32 -11.88 -9.20
CA VAL A 352 -1.67 -10.77 -10.10
C VAL A 352 -2.34 -9.69 -9.27
N LYS A 353 -1.63 -8.56 -9.07
CA LYS A 353 -2.13 -7.38 -8.36
C LYS A 353 -2.87 -6.47 -9.32
N VAL A 354 -4.16 -6.25 -9.07
CA VAL A 354 -5.07 -5.43 -9.88
C VAL A 354 -5.45 -4.21 -9.07
N THR A 355 -4.98 -3.04 -9.49
CA THR A 355 -5.15 -1.77 -8.74
C THR A 355 -5.65 -0.65 -9.66
N PRO A 356 -6.94 -0.67 -10.05
CA PRO A 356 -7.54 0.38 -10.85
C PRO A 356 -7.37 1.76 -10.21
N PRO A 357 -7.19 2.84 -10.98
CA PRO A 357 -7.28 4.19 -10.44
C PRO A 357 -8.63 4.42 -9.74
N VAL A 358 -8.61 5.11 -8.58
CA VAL A 358 -9.82 5.35 -7.77
C VAL A 358 -10.90 6.15 -8.53
N LEU A 359 -10.47 6.98 -9.48
CA LEU A 359 -11.35 7.78 -10.32
C LEU A 359 -11.72 7.11 -11.67
N VAL A 360 -11.33 5.84 -11.87
CA VAL A 360 -11.64 5.13 -13.12
C VAL A 360 -13.16 5.18 -13.42
N ASP A 361 -13.48 5.41 -14.68
CA ASP A 361 -14.88 5.38 -15.13
C ASP A 361 -15.39 3.94 -15.33
N GLY A 362 -16.71 3.79 -15.34
CA GLY A 362 -17.36 2.48 -15.42
C GLY A 362 -17.03 1.74 -16.71
N ARG A 363 -16.95 2.43 -17.85
CA ARG A 363 -16.64 1.80 -19.15
C ARG A 363 -15.23 1.22 -19.18
N THR A 364 -14.24 2.00 -18.72
CA THR A 364 -12.85 1.54 -18.62
C THR A 364 -12.71 0.36 -17.65
N LEU A 365 -13.39 0.44 -16.48
CA LEU A 365 -13.38 -0.62 -15.49
C LEU A 365 -14.02 -1.91 -16.02
N GLU A 366 -15.14 -1.80 -16.73
CA GLU A 366 -15.84 -2.94 -17.34
C GLU A 366 -14.99 -3.60 -18.43
N LYS A 367 -14.37 -2.80 -19.32
CA LYS A 367 -13.47 -3.30 -20.35
C LYS A 367 -12.29 -4.06 -19.73
N ALA A 368 -11.62 -3.47 -18.75
CA ALA A 368 -10.49 -4.11 -18.07
C ALA A 368 -10.90 -5.39 -17.32
N THR A 369 -12.06 -5.37 -16.66
CA THR A 369 -12.61 -6.58 -16.01
C THR A 369 -12.90 -7.67 -17.02
N GLY A 370 -13.42 -7.34 -18.20
CA GLY A 370 -13.65 -8.28 -19.30
C GLY A 370 -12.35 -8.93 -19.80
N ILE A 371 -11.27 -8.13 -19.94
CA ILE A 371 -9.94 -8.64 -20.30
C ILE A 371 -9.41 -9.61 -19.25
N LEU A 372 -9.53 -9.26 -17.95
CA LEU A 372 -9.12 -10.15 -16.85
C LEU A 372 -9.85 -11.50 -16.93
N VAL A 373 -11.17 -11.48 -17.05
CA VAL A 373 -11.99 -12.72 -17.15
C VAL A 373 -11.56 -13.53 -18.35
N ASP A 374 -11.45 -12.93 -19.55
CA ASP A 374 -11.10 -13.65 -20.78
C ASP A 374 -9.71 -14.31 -20.70
N VAL A 375 -8.69 -13.61 -20.18
CA VAL A 375 -7.34 -14.17 -20.08
C VAL A 375 -7.27 -15.28 -19.02
N LEU A 376 -7.89 -15.07 -17.87
CA LEU A 376 -7.87 -16.04 -16.78
C LEU A 376 -8.70 -17.30 -17.08
N SER A 377 -9.77 -17.19 -17.88
CA SER A 377 -10.58 -18.33 -18.27
C SER A 377 -9.92 -19.22 -19.34
N ARG A 378 -9.21 -18.63 -20.30
CA ARG A 378 -8.60 -19.37 -21.44
C ARG A 378 -7.38 -20.18 -21.08
N ASN A 379 -6.64 -19.76 -20.07
CA ASN A 379 -5.40 -20.41 -19.66
C ASN A 379 -5.62 -21.44 -18.53
N GLY A 380 -6.84 -21.90 -18.34
CA GLY A 380 -7.21 -22.92 -17.35
C GLY A 380 -7.33 -24.34 -17.92
N GLU A 381 -7.23 -24.47 -19.25
CA GLU A 381 -7.32 -25.75 -19.97
C GLU A 381 -5.96 -26.42 -20.12
#